data_cec6043267881a500f8dd66a4a1b51d0
#
_entry.id   cec6043267881a500f8dd66a4a1b51d0
#
_cell.length_a   1.000
_cell.length_b   1.000
_cell.length_c   1.000
_cell.angle_alpha   90.00
_cell.angle_beta   90.00
_cell.angle_gamma   90.00
#
_symmetry.space_group_name_H-M   'P 1'
#
loop_
_entity.id
_entity.type
_entity.pdbx_description
1 polymer ?
#
loop_
_entity_poly.entity_id
_entity_poly.type
_entity_poly.pdbx_seq_one_letter_code
_entity_poly.pdbx_strand_id
1 'polypeptide(L)'
;MAKEWVAVAYEEDFFVGQIEKKLANKVRVTFLEQKKDIFFSWPKRKDRADIKPAFIFCRNLEVLQEKDNYIVKHLTELRQKFEGFSSKYFSQNN
;
A
#
# COMPACT_ATOMS: atom_id res chain seq x y z
N MET A 1 -19.58 2.11 4.06
CA MET A 1 -18.73 0.93 4.21
C MET A 1 -17.28 1.34 4.25
N ALA A 2 -16.50 0.67 5.07
CA ALA A 2 -15.09 0.97 5.16
C ALA A 2 -14.37 0.55 3.87
N LYS A 3 -13.49 1.39 3.37
CA LYS A 3 -12.68 1.06 2.21
C LYS A 3 -11.52 0.15 2.62
N GLU A 4 -11.12 -0.69 1.72
CA GLU A 4 -10.06 -1.66 1.97
C GLU A 4 -8.68 -0.99 1.92
N TRP A 5 -7.83 -1.30 2.89
CA TRP A 5 -6.44 -0.87 2.90
C TRP A 5 -5.57 -1.96 2.27
N VAL A 6 -4.65 -1.54 1.41
CA VAL A 6 -3.79 -2.46 0.67
C VAL A 6 -2.35 -1.97 0.67
N ALA A 7 -1.43 -2.90 0.42
CA ALA A 7 -0.03 -2.57 0.19
C ALA A 7 0.30 -2.90 -1.27
N VAL A 8 0.88 -1.94 -1.95
CA VAL A 8 1.21 -2.02 -3.37
C VAL A 8 2.71 -2.02 -3.54
N ALA A 9 3.23 -2.97 -4.30
CA ALA A 9 4.67 -3.09 -4.54
C ALA A 9 5.11 -2.23 -5.72
N TYR A 10 6.20 -1.54 -5.51
CA TYR A 10 6.97 -0.89 -6.56
C TYR A 10 8.35 -1.55 -6.56
N GLU A 11 9.18 -1.24 -7.53
CA GLU A 11 10.43 -1.95 -7.71
C GLU A 11 11.28 -2.04 -6.45
N GLU A 12 11.44 -0.94 -5.73
CA GLU A 12 12.34 -0.86 -4.59
C GLU A 12 11.65 -0.71 -3.24
N ASP A 13 10.36 -0.48 -3.24
CA ASP A 13 9.65 -0.22 -2.00
C ASP A 13 8.18 -0.54 -2.17
N PHE A 14 7.42 -0.38 -1.10
CA PHE A 14 5.99 -0.56 -1.16
C PHE A 14 5.30 0.65 -0.54
N PHE A 15 4.04 0.82 -0.90
CA PHE A 15 3.24 1.94 -0.41
C PHE A 15 1.89 1.42 0.07
N VAL A 16 1.39 2.05 1.11
CA VAL A 16 0.10 1.70 1.70
C VAL A 16 -0.94 2.68 1.22
N GLY A 17 -2.07 2.17 0.79
CA GLY A 17 -3.14 3.00 0.30
C GLY A 17 -4.50 2.39 0.53
N GLN A 18 -5.51 3.12 0.12
CA GLN A 18 -6.89 2.73 0.28
C GLN A 18 -7.52 2.60 -1.10
N ILE A 19 -8.21 1.50 -1.34
CA ILE A 19 -8.89 1.30 -2.62
C ILE A 19 -10.05 2.29 -2.71
N GLU A 20 -10.03 3.10 -3.76
CA GLU A 20 -11.14 4.02 -4.03
C GLU A 20 -12.18 3.39 -4.94
N LYS A 21 -11.73 2.67 -5.98
CA LYS A 21 -12.62 2.17 -7.00
C LYS A 21 -11.96 1.00 -7.72
N LYS A 22 -12.77 0.02 -8.08
CA LYS A 22 -12.31 -1.08 -8.93
C LYS A 22 -12.68 -0.77 -10.37
N LEU A 23 -11.70 -0.82 -11.24
CA LEU A 23 -11.87 -0.62 -12.68
C LEU A 23 -11.86 -1.98 -13.37
N ALA A 24 -12.05 -1.98 -14.68
CA ALA A 24 -12.12 -3.25 -15.43
C ALA A 24 -10.86 -4.09 -15.26
N ASN A 25 -9.67 -3.47 -15.43
CA ASN A 25 -8.40 -4.18 -15.38
C ASN A 25 -7.47 -3.69 -14.28
N LYS A 26 -7.88 -2.68 -13.53
CA LYS A 26 -7.03 -2.03 -12.55
C LYS A 26 -7.81 -1.67 -11.31
N VAL A 27 -7.09 -1.28 -10.29
CA VAL A 27 -7.69 -0.83 -9.03
C VAL A 27 -7.15 0.57 -8.75
N ARG A 28 -8.05 1.50 -8.51
CA ARG A 28 -7.63 2.86 -8.16
C ARG A 28 -7.36 2.94 -6.67
N VAL A 29 -6.14 3.33 -6.34
CA VAL A 29 -5.67 3.39 -4.96
C VAL A 29 -5.21 4.81 -4.64
N THR A 30 -5.61 5.31 -3.48
CA THR A 30 -5.13 6.59 -2.95
C THR A 30 -4.14 6.27 -1.85
N PHE A 31 -2.93 6.81 -1.95
CA PHE A 31 -1.83 6.42 -1.08
C PHE A 31 -1.64 7.36 0.09
N LEU A 32 -1.24 6.77 1.22
CA LEU A 32 -0.78 7.51 2.38
C LEU A 32 0.70 7.88 2.20
N GLU A 33 1.10 8.93 2.88
CA GLU A 33 2.49 9.36 2.95
C GLU A 33 3.04 9.03 4.32
N GLN A 34 4.17 8.32 4.37
CA GLN A 34 4.81 8.00 5.63
C GLN A 34 5.46 9.25 6.21
N LYS A 35 5.14 9.56 7.46
CA LYS A 35 5.69 10.74 8.11
C LYS A 35 6.86 10.40 9.00
N LYS A 36 6.66 9.49 9.96
CA LYS A 36 7.69 9.14 10.91
C LYS A 36 7.38 7.76 11.47
N ASP A 37 8.34 6.86 11.42
CA ASP A 37 8.21 5.49 11.95
C ASP A 37 6.97 4.80 11.41
N ILE A 38 5.98 4.56 12.25
CA ILE A 38 4.75 3.86 11.87
C ILE A 38 3.60 4.81 11.55
N PHE A 39 3.86 6.11 11.59
CA PHE A 39 2.81 7.12 11.36
C PHE A 39 2.73 7.53 9.91
N PHE A 40 1.52 7.54 9.39
CA PHE A 40 1.21 7.93 8.03
C PHE A 40 0.12 8.99 8.04
N SER A 41 0.03 9.76 6.98
CA SER A 41 -1.04 10.72 6.81
C SER A 41 -1.35 10.90 5.33
N TRP A 42 -2.50 11.51 5.05
CA TRP A 42 -2.80 11.86 3.67
C TRP A 42 -1.89 13.01 3.24
N PRO A 43 -1.26 12.89 2.07
CA PRO A 43 -0.44 13.99 1.55
C PRO A 43 -1.33 15.18 1.20
N LYS A 44 -0.74 16.37 1.14
CA LYS A 44 -1.48 17.57 0.76
C LYS A 44 -2.11 17.43 -0.61
N ARG A 45 -1.39 16.87 -1.56
CA ARG A 45 -1.91 16.52 -2.87
C ARG A 45 -2.26 15.05 -2.87
N LYS A 46 -3.47 14.73 -3.34
CA LYS A 46 -3.85 13.34 -3.46
C LYS A 46 -2.84 12.59 -4.32
N ASP A 47 -2.32 11.52 -3.78
CA ASP A 47 -1.45 10.61 -4.50
C ASP A 47 -2.27 9.40 -4.87
N ARG A 48 -2.73 9.38 -6.09
CA ARG A 48 -3.68 8.37 -6.56
C ARG A 48 -3.18 7.78 -7.87
N ALA A 49 -3.29 6.44 -7.98
CA ALA A 49 -2.87 5.77 -9.19
C ALA A 49 -3.76 4.57 -9.47
N ASP A 50 -3.84 4.19 -10.73
CA ASP A 50 -4.53 2.99 -11.16
C ASP A 50 -3.51 1.86 -11.22
N ILE A 51 -3.71 0.85 -10.38
CA ILE A 51 -2.72 -0.18 -10.11
C ILE A 51 -3.19 -1.51 -10.66
N LYS A 52 -2.30 -2.24 -11.31
CA LYS A 52 -2.60 -3.62 -11.71
C LYS A 52 -2.75 -4.47 -10.45
N PRO A 53 -3.80 -5.28 -10.35
CA PRO A 53 -4.02 -6.09 -9.14
C PRO A 53 -2.83 -6.97 -8.76
N ALA A 54 -2.04 -7.38 -9.74
CA ALA A 54 -0.86 -8.22 -9.49
C ALA A 54 0.16 -7.55 -8.57
N PHE A 55 0.18 -6.22 -8.50
CA PHE A 55 1.11 -5.50 -7.65
C PHE A 55 0.58 -5.23 -6.25
N ILE A 56 -0.67 -5.59 -5.98
CA ILE A 56 -1.21 -5.53 -4.63
C ILE A 56 -0.79 -6.83 -3.93
N PHE A 57 0.24 -6.76 -3.10
CA PHE A 57 0.77 -7.97 -2.48
C PHE A 57 0.19 -8.25 -1.10
N CYS A 58 -0.55 -7.33 -0.54
CA CYS A 58 -1.22 -7.55 0.74
C CYS A 58 -2.52 -6.77 0.77
N ARG A 59 -3.59 -7.43 1.25
CA ARG A 59 -4.93 -6.86 1.29
C ARG A 59 -5.45 -6.89 2.71
N ASN A 60 -6.50 -6.11 2.95
CA ASN A 60 -7.17 -6.06 4.26
C ASN A 60 -6.22 -5.72 5.38
N LEU A 61 -5.37 -4.72 5.16
CA LEU A 61 -4.44 -4.27 6.18
C LEU A 61 -5.18 -3.65 7.35
N GLU A 62 -4.65 -3.84 8.55
CA GLU A 62 -5.15 -3.18 9.72
C GLU A 62 -4.53 -1.80 9.84
N VAL A 63 -5.36 -0.78 9.72
CA VAL A 63 -4.91 0.61 9.82
C VAL A 63 -5.78 1.30 10.85
N LEU A 64 -5.14 1.90 11.83
CA LEU A 64 -5.84 2.67 12.87
C LEU A 64 -5.74 4.14 12.53
N GLN A 65 -6.82 4.85 12.73
CA GLN A 65 -6.84 6.29 12.56
C GLN A 65 -6.80 6.96 13.92
N GLU A 66 -5.87 7.90 14.09
CA GLU A 66 -5.75 8.69 15.31
C GLU A 66 -5.64 10.16 14.91
N LYS A 67 -6.72 10.89 15.02
CA LYS A 67 -6.83 12.28 14.55
C LYS A 67 -6.49 12.34 13.06
N ASP A 68 -5.45 13.07 12.70
CA ASP A 68 -5.03 13.21 11.30
C ASP A 68 -3.98 12.18 10.88
N ASN A 69 -3.61 11.28 11.80
CA ASN A 69 -2.58 10.29 11.54
C ASN A 69 -3.19 8.90 11.40
N TYR A 70 -2.48 8.06 10.67
CA TYR A 70 -2.84 6.66 10.47
C TYR A 70 -1.67 5.80 10.91
N ILE A 71 -1.98 4.71 11.59
CA ILE A 71 -0.97 3.76 12.06
C ILE A 71 -1.21 2.45 11.32
N VAL A 72 -0.21 2.03 10.56
CA VAL A 72 -0.27 0.76 9.84
C VAL A 72 0.29 -0.32 10.74
N LYS A 73 -0.55 -1.28 11.12
CA LYS A 73 -0.15 -2.37 12.00
C LYS A 73 0.69 -3.40 11.25
N HIS A 74 1.54 -4.09 12.00
CA HIS A 74 2.34 -5.19 11.46
C HIS A 74 3.23 -4.77 10.29
N LEU A 75 3.81 -3.57 10.42
CA LEU A 75 4.63 -3.02 9.34
C LEU A 75 5.87 -3.88 9.07
N THR A 76 6.44 -4.50 10.10
CA THR A 76 7.59 -5.38 9.94
C THR A 76 7.24 -6.62 9.11
N GLU A 77 6.11 -7.24 9.42
CA GLU A 77 5.65 -8.39 8.63
C GLU A 77 5.32 -7.99 7.20
N LEU A 78 4.76 -6.79 7.04
CA LEU A 78 4.44 -6.28 5.73
C LEU A 78 5.70 -6.09 4.89
N ARG A 79 6.74 -5.57 5.49
CA ARG A 79 8.03 -5.40 4.81
C ARG A 79 8.64 -6.74 4.43
N GLN A 80 8.52 -7.74 5.28
CA GLN A 80 8.99 -9.09 4.98
C GLN A 80 8.22 -9.68 3.80
N LYS A 81 6.92 -9.48 3.76
CA LYS A 81 6.10 -9.92 2.62
C LYS A 81 6.52 -9.22 1.34
N PHE A 82 6.81 -7.93 1.43
CA PHE A 82 7.28 -7.19 0.28
C PHE A 82 8.60 -7.73 -0.24
N GLU A 83 9.53 -8.03 0.64
CA GLU A 83 10.83 -8.57 0.24
C GLU A 83 10.67 -9.90 -0.49
N GLY A 84 9.80 -10.77 0.01
CA GLY A 84 9.50 -12.03 -0.65
C GLY A 84 8.86 -11.82 -2.02
N PHE A 85 7.90 -10.91 -2.09
CA PHE A 85 7.23 -10.59 -3.34
C PHE A 85 8.22 -9.98 -4.34
N SER A 86 9.02 -9.04 -3.91
CA SER A 86 9.98 -8.34 -4.75
C SER A 86 11.02 -9.30 -5.31
N SER A 87 11.55 -10.17 -4.47
CA SER A 87 12.51 -11.17 -4.89
C SER A 87 11.92 -12.09 -5.96
N LYS A 88 10.67 -12.46 -5.79
CA LYS A 88 10.00 -13.35 -6.72
C LYS A 88 9.61 -12.66 -8.02
N TYR A 89 9.20 -11.41 -7.95
CA TYR A 89 8.59 -10.71 -9.08
C TYR A 89 9.59 -9.87 -9.87
N PHE A 90 10.48 -9.16 -9.16
CA PHE A 90 11.36 -8.20 -9.80
C PHE A 90 12.77 -8.73 -10.04
N SER A 91 13.16 -9.79 -9.36
CA SER A 91 14.49 -10.38 -9.51
C SER A 91 14.57 -11.47 -10.56
N GLN A 92 13.47 -11.87 -11.13
CA GLN A 92 13.42 -13.00 -12.05
C GLN A 92 14.01 -12.72 -13.42
N ASN A 93 14.30 -11.46 -13.72
CA ASN A 93 14.77 -11.07 -15.04
C ASN A 93 16.28 -10.96 -15.14
N ASN A 94 16.98 -11.46 -14.17
CA ASN A 94 18.46 -11.41 -14.19
C ASN A 94 19.02 -12.64 -14.86
#